data_ffcfa40daaacf714603649c0e85194f0
#
_entry.id   ffcfa40daaacf714603649c0e85194f0
#
_cell.length_a   1.000
_cell.length_b   1.000
_cell.length_c   1.000
_cell.angle_alpha   90.00
_cell.angle_beta   90.00
_cell.angle_gamma   90.00
#
_symmetry.space_group_name_H-M   'P 1'
#
loop_
_entity.id
_entity.type
_entity.pdbx_description
1 polymer ?
#
loop_
_entity_poly.entity_id
_entity_poly.type
_entity_poly.pdbx_seq_one_letter_code
_entity_poly.pdbx_strand_id
1 'polypeptide(L)'
;MLSSPMTTRNKLPQVTLKFGKAKPLWAGHPWVFSGAVKSVEGHAETGGLVEVRDQKGGIIGTGTWNPDARIAVRILGPGVHDGNLSEVIANRIEQARRLRKRCGLPNAETNAYRLVNGEGDGLPGLIIDIFGDYASVQCTTAAAESWRSIILDTLPQSVVHISVPEDSARMEGIAPGDRLGRGDRELHLALSEHGIEWRLKPGKGQKTGFYTDQRDNRLRVRALAGGLSVLDCYTYTGGFALNAAKGGASRVVAVDSSGPNISVAKGTAELNDLSVDFHHEDAIRFLKSTEEQFDIVILDPPKLARRRAGLEQAYAKYRAINVAGISRVNREGILVSCSCSGL
;
A
#
# COMPACT_ATOMS: atom_id res chain seq x y z
N MET A 1 34.86 27.56 -34.05
CA MET A 1 34.43 27.49 -32.63
C MET A 1 32.93 27.87 -32.61
N LEU A 2 32.06 26.88 -32.60
CA LEU A 2 30.61 27.09 -32.49
C LEU A 2 30.27 26.91 -31.01
N SER A 3 29.94 28.01 -30.34
CA SER A 3 29.44 28.03 -28.97
C SER A 3 28.04 27.43 -28.98
N SER A 4 27.91 26.25 -28.39
CA SER A 4 26.59 25.66 -28.06
C SER A 4 25.81 26.65 -27.19
N PRO A 5 24.50 26.87 -27.46
CA PRO A 5 23.69 27.73 -26.63
C PRO A 5 23.56 27.08 -25.25
N MET A 6 23.99 27.76 -24.20
CA MET A 6 23.67 27.45 -22.82
C MET A 6 22.14 27.53 -22.71
N THR A 7 21.49 26.37 -22.61
CA THR A 7 20.06 26.28 -22.25
C THR A 7 19.89 26.98 -20.91
N THR A 8 19.24 28.11 -20.90
CA THR A 8 18.81 28.81 -19.68
C THR A 8 17.94 27.84 -18.89
N ARG A 9 18.49 27.24 -17.83
CA ARG A 9 17.70 26.45 -16.87
C ARG A 9 16.59 27.36 -16.34
N ASN A 10 15.35 27.08 -16.69
CA ASN A 10 14.22 27.74 -16.07
C ASN A 10 14.35 27.57 -14.56
N LYS A 11 14.44 28.69 -13.85
CA LYS A 11 14.59 28.70 -12.40
C LYS A 11 13.28 28.19 -11.79
N LEU A 12 13.33 27.08 -11.05
CA LEU A 12 12.16 26.55 -10.37
C LEU A 12 11.55 27.60 -9.42
N PRO A 13 10.23 27.61 -9.23
CA PRO A 13 9.59 28.38 -8.18
C PRO A 13 10.20 28.02 -6.82
N GLN A 14 10.31 28.99 -5.91
CA GLN A 14 11.02 28.81 -4.64
C GLN A 14 10.05 28.84 -3.48
N VAL A 15 10.13 27.84 -2.60
CA VAL A 15 9.41 27.75 -1.34
C VAL A 15 10.37 28.00 -0.20
N THR A 16 10.23 29.14 0.48
CA THR A 16 11.02 29.50 1.67
C THR A 16 10.31 29.06 2.93
N LEU A 17 11.03 28.40 3.84
CA LEU A 17 10.49 27.91 5.09
C LEU A 17 10.57 28.97 6.21
N LYS A 18 9.64 28.87 7.18
CA LYS A 18 9.68 29.64 8.42
C LYS A 18 10.87 29.22 9.29
N PHE A 19 11.25 30.11 10.20
CA PHE A 19 12.32 29.86 11.18
C PHE A 19 12.13 28.52 11.91
N GLY A 20 13.19 27.72 12.00
CA GLY A 20 13.23 26.43 12.70
C GLY A 20 12.49 25.28 12.00
N LYS A 21 11.81 25.51 10.86
CA LYS A 21 11.03 24.49 10.16
C LYS A 21 11.85 23.62 9.18
N ALA A 22 13.10 23.99 8.92
CA ALA A 22 14.02 23.21 8.09
C ALA A 22 14.64 21.99 8.82
N LYS A 23 14.72 22.02 10.15
CA LYS A 23 15.37 20.94 10.95
C LYS A 23 14.88 19.52 10.62
N PRO A 24 13.56 19.24 10.53
CA PRO A 24 13.08 17.90 10.16
C PRO A 24 13.59 17.45 8.78
N LEU A 25 13.67 18.36 7.80
CA LEU A 25 14.10 18.04 6.45
C LEU A 25 15.59 17.69 6.40
N TRP A 26 16.43 18.40 7.16
CA TRP A 26 17.85 18.05 7.32
C TRP A 26 18.05 16.71 8.02
N ALA A 27 17.08 16.28 8.85
CA ALA A 27 17.06 14.95 9.45
C ALA A 27 16.44 13.88 8.54
N GLY A 28 16.17 14.20 7.26
CA GLY A 28 15.66 13.25 6.28
C GLY A 28 14.12 13.12 6.21
N HIS A 29 13.36 13.96 6.94
CA HIS A 29 11.89 13.95 6.83
C HIS A 29 11.46 14.47 5.45
N PRO A 30 10.64 13.74 4.68
CA PRO A 30 10.38 14.09 3.29
C PRO A 30 9.26 15.14 3.10
N TRP A 31 8.58 15.61 4.15
CA TRP A 31 7.39 16.44 4.05
C TRP A 31 7.55 17.83 4.62
N VAL A 32 7.10 18.83 3.85
CA VAL A 32 6.87 20.19 4.29
C VAL A 32 5.37 20.41 4.51
N PHE A 33 4.96 20.59 5.73
CA PHE A 33 3.56 20.95 6.02
C PHE A 33 3.27 22.41 5.65
N SER A 34 2.03 22.70 5.22
CA SER A 34 1.60 24.04 4.80
C SER A 34 1.91 25.12 5.85
N GLY A 35 1.73 24.83 7.14
CA GLY A 35 2.09 25.72 8.24
C GLY A 35 3.59 26.04 8.37
N ALA A 36 4.47 25.31 7.71
CA ALA A 36 5.92 25.55 7.71
C ALA A 36 6.37 26.48 6.57
N VAL A 37 5.54 26.74 5.56
CA VAL A 37 5.83 27.62 4.43
C VAL A 37 5.74 29.08 4.88
N LYS A 38 6.78 29.88 4.57
CA LYS A 38 6.84 31.33 4.79
C LYS A 38 6.37 32.11 3.55
N SER A 39 6.95 31.78 2.39
CA SER A 39 6.64 32.43 1.11
C SER A 39 6.88 31.46 -0.05
N VAL A 40 6.21 31.76 -1.15
CA VAL A 40 6.41 31.10 -2.46
C VAL A 40 6.72 32.20 -3.45
N GLU A 41 7.83 32.08 -4.19
CA GLU A 41 8.28 32.99 -5.22
C GLU A 41 8.26 32.30 -6.58
N GLY A 42 7.70 32.95 -7.58
CA GLY A 42 7.46 32.38 -8.91
C GLY A 42 6.09 31.66 -8.99
N HIS A 43 5.76 31.21 -10.20
CA HIS A 43 4.50 30.50 -10.46
C HIS A 43 4.70 29.00 -10.21
N ALA A 44 4.11 28.47 -9.15
CA ALA A 44 4.17 27.06 -8.77
C ALA A 44 2.81 26.40 -9.01
N GLU A 45 2.77 25.50 -9.99
CA GLU A 45 1.55 24.73 -10.30
C GLU A 45 1.39 23.54 -9.34
N THR A 46 0.13 23.14 -9.10
CA THR A 46 -0.17 21.95 -8.31
C THR A 46 0.42 20.71 -8.98
N GLY A 47 1.22 19.94 -8.23
CA GLY A 47 1.98 18.77 -8.74
C GLY A 47 3.33 19.13 -9.37
N GLY A 48 3.58 20.43 -9.65
CA GLY A 48 4.83 20.92 -10.24
C GLY A 48 6.02 20.89 -9.27
N LEU A 49 7.22 21.09 -9.81
CA LEU A 49 8.44 21.14 -9.03
C LEU A 49 8.68 22.52 -8.40
N VAL A 50 9.19 22.50 -7.16
CA VAL A 50 9.65 23.69 -6.44
C VAL A 50 10.98 23.43 -5.77
N GLU A 51 11.81 24.48 -5.69
CA GLU A 51 13.02 24.46 -4.88
C GLU A 51 12.69 24.88 -3.45
N VAL A 52 13.05 24.06 -2.47
CA VAL A 52 12.82 24.33 -1.05
C VAL A 52 14.07 24.95 -0.42
N ARG A 53 13.87 26.08 0.26
CA ARG A 53 14.92 26.85 0.92
C ARG A 53 14.63 27.03 2.41
N ASP A 54 15.69 27.08 3.18
CA ASP A 54 15.60 27.54 4.55
C ASP A 54 15.39 29.08 4.61
N GLN A 55 15.19 29.60 5.80
CA GLN A 55 14.96 31.03 6.01
C GLN A 55 16.15 31.95 5.65
N LYS A 56 17.37 31.37 5.55
CA LYS A 56 18.60 32.10 5.18
C LYS A 56 18.89 31.99 3.69
N GLY A 57 18.01 31.33 2.91
CA GLY A 57 18.16 31.12 1.48
C GLY A 57 18.99 29.86 1.12
N GLY A 58 19.43 29.08 2.10
CA GLY A 58 20.11 27.79 1.85
C GLY A 58 19.17 26.78 1.20
N ILE A 59 19.60 26.15 0.11
CA ILE A 59 18.83 25.14 -0.63
C ILE A 59 18.81 23.85 0.18
N ILE A 60 17.59 23.31 0.41
CA ILE A 60 17.35 22.03 1.06
C ILE A 60 17.21 20.92 0.02
N GLY A 61 16.51 21.20 -1.08
CA GLY A 61 16.28 20.25 -2.16
C GLY A 61 15.12 20.67 -3.04
N THR A 62 14.76 19.80 -3.98
CA THR A 62 13.58 19.95 -4.85
C THR A 62 12.48 19.01 -4.41
N GLY A 63 11.23 19.45 -4.52
CA GLY A 63 10.06 18.66 -4.20
C GLY A 63 8.88 19.01 -5.08
N THR A 64 7.80 18.26 -4.93
CA THR A 64 6.53 18.51 -5.61
C THR A 64 5.63 19.39 -4.74
N TRP A 65 4.96 20.36 -5.36
CA TRP A 65 4.14 21.38 -4.71
C TRP A 65 2.65 21.08 -4.76
N ASN A 66 1.96 21.33 -3.65
CA ASN A 66 0.51 21.41 -3.64
C ASN A 66 0.05 22.43 -2.58
N PRO A 67 -0.48 23.61 -2.99
CA PRO A 67 -0.88 24.67 -2.06
C PRO A 67 -2.10 24.29 -1.20
N ASP A 68 -2.97 23.44 -1.71
CA ASP A 68 -4.24 23.08 -1.08
C ASP A 68 -4.11 21.89 -0.13
N ALA A 69 -3.00 21.14 -0.24
CA ALA A 69 -2.76 20.01 0.61
C ALA A 69 -2.14 20.39 1.96
N ARG A 70 -2.46 19.62 3.01
CA ARG A 70 -1.81 19.75 4.33
C ARG A 70 -0.30 19.55 4.26
N ILE A 71 0.18 18.66 3.38
CA ILE A 71 1.59 18.46 3.05
C ILE A 71 1.85 19.26 1.77
N ALA A 72 2.32 20.49 1.93
CA ALA A 72 2.49 21.42 0.82
C ALA A 72 3.65 21.06 -0.11
N VAL A 73 4.73 20.48 0.41
CA VAL A 73 5.82 19.96 -0.43
C VAL A 73 6.22 18.56 -0.01
N ARG A 74 6.44 17.69 -0.99
CA ARG A 74 7.06 16.38 -0.81
C ARG A 74 8.42 16.38 -1.49
N ILE A 75 9.47 16.21 -0.69
CA ILE A 75 10.86 16.29 -1.16
C ILE A 75 11.19 15.10 -2.04
N LEU A 76 11.71 15.38 -3.22
CA LEU A 76 12.30 14.41 -4.14
C LEU A 76 13.82 14.27 -3.94
N GLY A 77 14.48 15.32 -3.48
CA GLY A 77 15.90 15.34 -3.23
C GLY A 77 16.64 16.47 -3.97
N PRO A 78 17.96 16.57 -3.79
CA PRO A 78 18.76 17.58 -4.48
C PRO A 78 18.90 17.25 -5.97
N GLY A 79 19.08 18.28 -6.80
CA GLY A 79 19.42 18.15 -8.21
C GLY A 79 18.29 17.71 -9.14
N VAL A 80 17.07 17.53 -8.65
CA VAL A 80 15.87 17.25 -9.49
C VAL A 80 15.39 18.57 -10.11
N HIS A 81 15.08 18.54 -11.39
CA HIS A 81 14.51 19.69 -12.15
C HIS A 81 13.66 19.17 -13.32
N ASP A 82 12.90 20.03 -13.97
CA ASP A 82 11.99 19.62 -15.05
C ASP A 82 12.67 18.82 -16.16
N GLY A 83 13.91 19.22 -16.54
CA GLY A 83 14.66 18.58 -17.61
C GLY A 83 15.13 17.14 -17.30
N ASN A 84 15.12 16.70 -16.03
CA ASN A 84 15.52 15.33 -15.64
C ASN A 84 14.45 14.57 -14.85
N LEU A 85 13.28 15.15 -14.61
CA LEU A 85 12.25 14.55 -13.77
C LEU A 85 11.84 13.16 -14.28
N SER A 86 11.61 13.02 -15.59
CA SER A 86 11.22 11.73 -16.17
C SER A 86 12.28 10.65 -15.94
N GLU A 87 13.55 10.99 -16.11
CA GLU A 87 14.67 10.09 -15.86
C GLU A 87 14.76 9.72 -14.36
N VAL A 88 14.59 10.69 -13.47
CA VAL A 88 14.61 10.46 -12.01
C VAL A 88 13.49 9.51 -11.59
N ILE A 89 12.26 9.70 -12.09
CA ILE A 89 11.13 8.83 -11.78
C ILE A 89 11.38 7.40 -12.30
N ALA A 90 11.77 7.25 -13.56
CA ALA A 90 12.05 5.96 -14.18
C ALA A 90 13.19 5.21 -13.43
N ASN A 91 14.28 5.92 -13.12
CA ASN A 91 15.41 5.36 -12.37
C ASN A 91 15.01 4.90 -10.96
N ARG A 92 14.13 5.61 -10.26
CA ARG A 92 13.64 5.21 -8.93
C ARG A 92 12.73 3.99 -8.99
N ILE A 93 11.85 3.89 -9.98
CA ILE A 93 11.06 2.67 -10.22
C ILE A 93 12.00 1.48 -10.48
N GLU A 94 13.05 1.67 -11.26
CA GLU A 94 14.02 0.62 -11.54
C GLU A 94 14.89 0.27 -10.31
N GLN A 95 15.26 1.23 -9.48
CA GLN A 95 15.93 1.00 -8.19
C GLN A 95 15.03 0.19 -7.25
N ALA A 96 13.74 0.53 -7.18
CA ALA A 96 12.75 -0.24 -6.43
C ALA A 96 12.66 -1.69 -6.93
N ARG A 97 12.64 -1.91 -8.25
CA ARG A 97 12.66 -3.25 -8.87
C ARG A 97 13.90 -4.05 -8.47
N ARG A 98 15.10 -3.43 -8.54
CA ARG A 98 16.35 -4.08 -8.12
C ARG A 98 16.34 -4.44 -6.65
N LEU A 99 15.78 -3.57 -5.79
CA LEU A 99 15.65 -3.86 -4.36
C LEU A 99 14.76 -5.08 -4.13
N ARG A 100 13.57 -5.14 -4.76
CA ARG A 100 12.66 -6.31 -4.63
C ARG A 100 13.34 -7.59 -5.14
N LYS A 101 14.08 -7.51 -6.24
CA LYS A 101 14.86 -8.66 -6.75
C LYS A 101 15.91 -9.15 -5.74
N ARG A 102 16.62 -8.25 -5.04
CA ARG A 102 17.52 -8.61 -3.93
C ARG A 102 16.79 -9.25 -2.76
N CYS A 103 15.53 -8.89 -2.52
CA CYS A 103 14.66 -9.52 -1.54
C CYS A 103 14.00 -10.82 -2.05
N GLY A 104 14.43 -11.35 -3.21
CA GLY A 104 13.90 -12.59 -3.79
C GLY A 104 12.55 -12.44 -4.50
N LEU A 105 12.17 -11.24 -4.96
CA LEU A 105 10.88 -10.98 -5.62
C LEU A 105 11.06 -10.37 -7.02
N PRO A 106 10.28 -10.86 -8.01
CA PRO A 106 9.48 -12.09 -7.96
C PRO A 106 10.36 -13.36 -7.96
N ASN A 107 9.73 -14.50 -7.64
CA ASN A 107 10.34 -15.82 -7.76
C ASN A 107 9.31 -16.84 -8.30
N ALA A 108 9.68 -18.12 -8.41
CA ALA A 108 8.81 -19.17 -8.96
C ALA A 108 7.50 -19.37 -8.17
N GLU A 109 7.50 -19.08 -6.86
CA GLU A 109 6.35 -19.27 -5.98
C GLU A 109 5.59 -17.96 -5.66
N THR A 110 6.19 -16.79 -5.99
CA THR A 110 5.61 -15.49 -5.62
C THR A 110 5.83 -14.47 -6.73
N ASN A 111 4.74 -14.06 -7.39
CA ASN A 111 4.71 -12.98 -8.37
C ASN A 111 3.82 -11.80 -7.95
N ALA A 112 3.27 -11.86 -6.71
CA ALA A 112 2.47 -10.81 -6.11
C ALA A 112 3.29 -10.03 -5.07
N TYR A 113 3.58 -8.74 -5.35
CA TYR A 113 4.39 -7.93 -4.44
C TYR A 113 4.23 -6.43 -4.69
N ARG A 114 4.53 -5.62 -3.66
CA ARG A 114 4.63 -4.17 -3.79
C ARG A 114 5.96 -3.77 -4.44
N LEU A 115 5.91 -3.22 -5.65
CA LEU A 115 7.07 -2.71 -6.36
C LEU A 115 7.48 -1.33 -5.84
N VAL A 116 6.55 -0.39 -5.70
CA VAL A 116 6.81 0.97 -5.21
C VAL A 116 5.95 1.27 -4.00
N ASN A 117 6.57 1.78 -2.93
CA ASN A 117 5.93 2.15 -1.67
C ASN A 117 6.17 3.62 -1.32
N GLY A 118 5.74 4.51 -2.18
CA GLY A 118 5.73 5.95 -1.94
C GLY A 118 7.10 6.52 -1.57
N GLU A 119 7.14 7.23 -0.47
CA GLU A 119 8.33 7.89 0.08
C GLU A 119 9.47 6.90 0.38
N GLY A 120 9.14 5.65 0.74
CA GLY A 120 10.14 4.61 1.00
C GLY A 120 11.00 4.27 -0.22
N ASP A 121 10.48 4.47 -1.42
CA ASP A 121 11.20 4.30 -2.68
C ASP A 121 11.53 5.65 -3.36
N GLY A 122 11.38 6.76 -2.62
CA GLY A 122 11.65 8.11 -3.11
C GLY A 122 10.66 8.64 -4.14
N LEU A 123 9.48 8.01 -4.25
CA LEU A 123 8.39 8.35 -5.19
C LEU A 123 7.12 8.77 -4.42
N PRO A 124 7.11 9.95 -3.78
CA PRO A 124 6.03 10.37 -2.91
C PRO A 124 4.66 10.28 -3.57
N GLY A 125 3.75 9.57 -2.89
CA GLY A 125 2.38 9.43 -3.37
C GLY A 125 2.18 8.40 -4.48
N LEU A 126 3.21 7.67 -4.90
CA LEU A 126 3.10 6.60 -5.88
C LEU A 126 3.15 5.23 -5.21
N ILE A 127 2.14 4.41 -5.43
CA ILE A 127 2.09 3.02 -4.99
C ILE A 127 1.95 2.14 -6.23
N ILE A 128 2.78 1.12 -6.36
CA ILE A 128 2.69 0.14 -7.45
C ILE A 128 2.74 -1.25 -6.85
N ASP A 129 1.67 -2.02 -7.06
CA ASP A 129 1.61 -3.44 -6.76
C ASP A 129 1.65 -4.25 -8.07
N ILE A 130 2.47 -5.28 -8.10
CA ILE A 130 2.63 -6.20 -9.23
C ILE A 130 1.94 -7.51 -8.89
N PHE A 131 1.22 -8.05 -9.86
CA PHE A 131 0.53 -9.34 -9.82
C PHE A 131 0.80 -10.07 -11.14
N GLY A 132 1.96 -10.73 -11.24
CA GLY A 132 2.41 -11.31 -12.52
C GLY A 132 2.56 -10.27 -13.61
N ASP A 133 1.76 -10.39 -14.67
CA ASP A 133 1.75 -9.46 -15.83
C ASP A 133 0.76 -8.29 -15.67
N TYR A 134 0.21 -8.09 -14.50
CA TYR A 134 -0.66 -6.96 -14.16
C TYR A 134 0.02 -6.04 -13.14
N ALA A 135 -0.08 -4.73 -13.37
CA ALA A 135 0.32 -3.71 -12.42
C ALA A 135 -0.87 -2.88 -11.96
N SER A 136 -1.06 -2.77 -10.65
CA SER A 136 -1.98 -1.82 -10.03
C SER A 136 -1.20 -0.62 -9.53
N VAL A 137 -1.51 0.55 -10.08
CA VAL A 137 -0.88 1.83 -9.75
C VAL A 137 -1.88 2.70 -9.01
N GLN A 138 -1.50 3.21 -7.83
CA GLN A 138 -2.27 4.21 -7.12
C GLN A 138 -1.49 5.51 -7.06
N CYS A 139 -2.09 6.58 -7.57
CA CYS A 139 -1.59 7.94 -7.47
C CYS A 139 -2.32 8.64 -6.31
N THR A 140 -1.64 8.86 -5.20
CA THR A 140 -2.23 9.47 -3.99
C THR A 140 -1.87 10.94 -3.84
N THR A 141 -1.19 11.53 -4.84
CA THR A 141 -0.82 12.95 -4.92
C THR A 141 -1.00 13.49 -6.32
N ALA A 142 -1.16 14.80 -6.43
CA ALA A 142 -1.24 15.49 -7.72
C ALA A 142 0.00 15.24 -8.60
N ALA A 143 1.17 15.24 -7.98
CA ALA A 143 2.42 14.96 -8.69
C ALA A 143 2.48 13.52 -9.23
N ALA A 144 2.15 12.52 -8.40
CA ALA A 144 2.13 11.13 -8.86
C ALA A 144 1.15 10.91 -10.04
N GLU A 145 0.02 11.63 -10.03
CA GLU A 145 -0.94 11.60 -11.14
C GLU A 145 -0.36 12.21 -12.43
N SER A 146 0.46 13.25 -12.32
CA SER A 146 1.12 13.86 -13.49
C SER A 146 2.21 12.98 -14.11
N TRP A 147 2.74 11.99 -13.38
CA TRP A 147 3.78 11.07 -13.86
C TRP A 147 3.25 9.86 -14.64
N ARG A 148 1.95 9.83 -14.97
CA ARG A 148 1.28 8.68 -15.58
C ARG A 148 1.98 8.15 -16.82
N SER A 149 2.36 9.01 -17.77
CA SER A 149 3.06 8.59 -19.00
C SER A 149 4.38 7.92 -18.68
N ILE A 150 5.17 8.52 -17.79
CA ILE A 150 6.46 7.99 -17.37
C ILE A 150 6.29 6.60 -16.72
N ILE A 151 5.29 6.45 -15.87
CA ILE A 151 4.98 5.18 -15.19
C ILE A 151 4.62 4.11 -16.23
N LEU A 152 3.74 4.44 -17.20
CA LEU A 152 3.35 3.51 -18.26
C LEU A 152 4.55 3.09 -19.13
N ASP A 153 5.44 4.02 -19.45
CA ASP A 153 6.63 3.73 -20.28
C ASP A 153 7.67 2.88 -19.51
N THR A 154 7.68 2.98 -18.17
CA THR A 154 8.67 2.27 -17.32
C THR A 154 8.21 0.87 -16.92
N LEU A 155 6.89 0.61 -16.86
CA LEU A 155 6.35 -0.67 -16.46
C LEU A 155 6.27 -1.65 -17.64
N PRO A 156 6.85 -2.88 -17.52
CA PRO A 156 6.81 -3.89 -18.59
C PRO A 156 5.49 -4.65 -18.67
N GLN A 157 4.63 -4.59 -17.63
CA GLN A 157 3.38 -5.36 -17.56
C GLN A 157 2.45 -5.07 -18.73
N SER A 158 1.83 -6.12 -19.31
CA SER A 158 0.89 -5.97 -20.41
C SER A 158 -0.41 -5.28 -20.00
N VAL A 159 -0.78 -5.40 -18.72
CA VAL A 159 -1.95 -4.71 -18.16
C VAL A 159 -1.52 -3.78 -17.04
N VAL A 160 -1.84 -2.50 -17.19
CA VAL A 160 -1.57 -1.47 -16.16
C VAL A 160 -2.86 -0.73 -15.85
N HIS A 161 -3.27 -0.81 -14.60
CA HIS A 161 -4.43 -0.13 -14.07
C HIS A 161 -3.99 1.03 -13.16
N ILE A 162 -4.53 2.23 -13.38
CA ILE A 162 -4.17 3.43 -12.64
C ILE A 162 -5.39 3.98 -11.92
N SER A 163 -5.26 4.21 -10.62
CA SER A 163 -6.33 4.76 -9.78
C SER A 163 -5.87 5.97 -8.98
N VAL A 164 -6.79 6.89 -8.74
CA VAL A 164 -6.68 7.99 -7.78
C VAL A 164 -7.78 7.76 -6.73
N PRO A 165 -7.45 7.28 -5.51
CA PRO A 165 -8.44 7.01 -4.48
C PRO A 165 -9.19 8.28 -4.04
N GLU A 166 -10.50 8.17 -3.77
CA GLU A 166 -11.36 9.31 -3.42
C GLU A 166 -10.84 10.14 -2.23
N ASP A 167 -10.37 9.47 -1.17
CA ASP A 167 -9.84 10.16 0.01
C ASP A 167 -8.55 10.94 -0.34
N SER A 168 -7.68 10.37 -1.18
CA SER A 168 -6.47 11.04 -1.66
C SER A 168 -6.83 12.20 -2.58
N ALA A 169 -7.75 11.98 -3.51
CA ALA A 169 -8.23 13.01 -4.44
C ALA A 169 -8.75 14.24 -3.70
N ARG A 170 -9.58 14.03 -2.67
CA ARG A 170 -10.12 15.11 -1.82
C ARG A 170 -9.02 15.86 -1.05
N MET A 171 -8.01 15.14 -0.52
CA MET A 171 -6.90 15.75 0.22
C MET A 171 -5.93 16.53 -0.67
N GLU A 172 -5.84 16.16 -1.94
CA GLU A 172 -4.90 16.73 -2.90
C GLU A 172 -5.57 17.75 -3.87
N GLY A 173 -6.91 17.90 -3.81
CA GLY A 173 -7.64 18.80 -4.72
C GLY A 173 -7.66 18.34 -6.17
N ILE A 174 -7.56 17.02 -6.43
CA ILE A 174 -7.57 16.43 -7.77
C ILE A 174 -8.81 15.54 -7.98
N ALA A 175 -9.12 15.22 -9.23
CA ALA A 175 -10.25 14.33 -9.54
C ALA A 175 -9.94 12.88 -9.16
N PRO A 176 -10.85 12.18 -8.47
CA PRO A 176 -10.75 10.74 -8.30
C PRO A 176 -10.90 10.06 -9.65
N GLY A 177 -10.31 8.89 -9.79
CA GLY A 177 -10.43 8.17 -11.04
C GLY A 177 -9.94 6.73 -10.94
N ASP A 178 -10.47 5.93 -11.87
CA ASP A 178 -10.15 4.53 -12.03
C ASP A 178 -10.04 4.23 -13.52
N ARG A 179 -8.84 4.03 -14.05
CA ARG A 179 -8.57 4.02 -15.49
C ARG A 179 -7.66 2.86 -15.86
N LEU A 180 -8.00 2.24 -16.98
CA LEU A 180 -7.08 1.34 -17.65
C LEU A 180 -6.01 2.17 -18.38
N GLY A 181 -4.76 2.01 -17.97
CA GLY A 181 -3.62 2.66 -18.62
C GLY A 181 -3.11 1.87 -19.83
N ARG A 182 -3.15 0.52 -19.76
CA ARG A 182 -2.73 -0.40 -20.81
C ARG A 182 -3.45 -1.73 -20.67
N GLY A 183 -3.74 -2.43 -21.78
CA GLY A 183 -4.28 -3.80 -21.83
C GLY A 183 -5.79 -3.88 -21.67
N ASP A 184 -6.31 -5.02 -21.24
CA ASP A 184 -7.73 -5.30 -21.09
C ASP A 184 -8.14 -5.53 -19.63
N ARG A 185 -9.32 -5.01 -19.24
CA ARG A 185 -9.89 -5.13 -17.88
C ARG A 185 -10.49 -6.51 -17.59
N GLU A 186 -10.85 -7.27 -18.59
CA GLU A 186 -11.55 -8.55 -18.40
C GLU A 186 -10.63 -9.71 -17.99
N LEU A 187 -9.33 -9.50 -18.00
CA LEU A 187 -8.35 -10.50 -17.56
C LEU A 187 -8.53 -10.85 -16.10
N HIS A 188 -8.73 -12.14 -15.82
CA HIS A 188 -8.59 -12.67 -14.49
C HIS A 188 -7.11 -12.60 -14.07
N LEU A 189 -6.84 -11.98 -12.91
CA LEU A 189 -5.49 -11.98 -12.37
C LEU A 189 -5.12 -13.38 -11.90
N ALA A 190 -4.19 -14.02 -12.57
CA ALA A 190 -3.49 -15.18 -12.05
C ALA A 190 -2.27 -14.68 -11.29
N LEU A 191 -2.28 -14.77 -9.99
CA LEU A 191 -1.15 -14.43 -9.14
C LEU A 191 -0.79 -15.60 -8.23
N SER A 192 0.47 -15.68 -7.84
CA SER A 192 0.95 -16.64 -6.86
C SER A 192 1.62 -15.94 -5.68
N GLU A 193 1.41 -16.48 -4.50
CA GLU A 193 2.08 -16.08 -3.28
C GLU A 193 2.44 -17.34 -2.47
N HIS A 194 3.75 -17.57 -2.31
CA HIS A 194 4.27 -18.76 -1.61
C HIS A 194 3.66 -20.07 -2.12
N GLY A 195 3.50 -20.22 -3.44
CA GLY A 195 2.95 -21.40 -4.07
C GLY A 195 1.45 -21.62 -3.85
N ILE A 196 0.70 -20.62 -3.40
CA ILE A 196 -0.76 -20.57 -3.47
C ILE A 196 -1.12 -19.73 -4.70
N GLU A 197 -1.92 -20.30 -5.58
CA GLU A 197 -2.44 -19.65 -6.77
C GLU A 197 -3.77 -18.97 -6.48
N TRP A 198 -3.92 -17.74 -6.95
CA TRP A 198 -5.12 -16.92 -6.78
C TRP A 198 -5.67 -16.51 -8.13
N ARG A 199 -6.99 -16.52 -8.27
CA ARG A 199 -7.69 -15.93 -9.42
C ARG A 199 -8.59 -14.81 -8.92
N LEU A 200 -8.16 -13.57 -9.13
CA LEU A 200 -8.85 -12.38 -8.68
C LEU A 200 -9.40 -11.59 -9.87
N LYS A 201 -10.41 -10.77 -9.64
CA LYS A 201 -10.89 -9.81 -10.65
C LYS A 201 -10.23 -8.45 -10.38
N PRO A 202 -9.54 -7.86 -11.39
CA PRO A 202 -8.93 -6.54 -11.24
C PRO A 202 -9.97 -5.47 -10.88
N GLY A 203 -9.59 -4.51 -10.02
CA GLY A 203 -10.42 -3.35 -9.71
C GLY A 203 -11.69 -3.61 -8.91
N LYS A 204 -11.96 -4.84 -8.48
CA LYS A 204 -13.07 -5.18 -7.59
C LYS A 204 -12.51 -5.65 -6.24
N GLY A 205 -12.22 -4.73 -5.33
CA GLY A 205 -11.70 -5.07 -4.00
C GLY A 205 -11.19 -3.85 -3.26
N GLN A 206 -10.87 -4.04 -1.97
CA GLN A 206 -10.19 -3.02 -1.19
C GLN A 206 -8.72 -2.89 -1.63
N LYS A 207 -8.16 -1.69 -1.56
CA LYS A 207 -6.80 -1.36 -2.02
C LYS A 207 -6.62 -1.73 -3.52
N THR A 208 -5.57 -2.47 -3.84
CA THR A 208 -5.19 -2.93 -5.18
C THR A 208 -5.83 -4.28 -5.56
N GLY A 209 -6.69 -4.86 -4.69
CA GLY A 209 -7.36 -6.16 -4.86
C GLY A 209 -6.73 -7.31 -4.08
N PHE A 210 -5.51 -7.16 -3.60
CA PHE A 210 -4.81 -8.12 -2.75
C PHE A 210 -3.88 -7.41 -1.74
N TYR A 211 -3.70 -7.99 -0.57
CA TYR A 211 -2.91 -7.41 0.52
C TYR A 211 -1.49 -7.99 0.51
N THR A 212 -0.60 -7.41 -0.28
CA THR A 212 0.80 -7.85 -0.38
C THR A 212 1.64 -7.57 0.86
N ASP A 213 1.20 -6.67 1.72
CA ASP A 213 1.86 -6.28 2.97
C ASP A 213 1.80 -7.34 4.07
N GLN A 214 0.83 -8.26 4.01
CA GLN A 214 0.69 -9.37 4.97
C GLN A 214 1.42 -10.66 4.53
N ARG A 215 2.07 -10.69 3.37
CA ARG A 215 2.72 -11.87 2.80
C ARG A 215 3.63 -12.60 3.80
N ASP A 216 4.52 -11.89 4.44
CA ASP A 216 5.50 -12.47 5.36
C ASP A 216 4.85 -12.95 6.67
N ASN A 217 3.78 -12.27 7.12
CA ASN A 217 2.99 -12.71 8.27
C ASN A 217 2.20 -13.99 7.95
N ARG A 218 1.64 -14.10 6.74
CA ARG A 218 0.98 -15.31 6.26
C ARG A 218 1.95 -16.50 6.22
N LEU A 219 3.18 -16.27 5.76
CA LEU A 219 4.21 -17.33 5.76
C LEU A 219 4.60 -17.78 7.17
N ARG A 220 4.66 -16.84 8.14
CA ARG A 220 4.89 -17.19 9.55
C ARG A 220 3.76 -18.05 10.12
N VAL A 221 2.51 -17.72 9.84
CA VAL A 221 1.36 -18.54 10.26
C VAL A 221 1.44 -19.92 9.62
N ARG A 222 1.78 -20.03 8.33
CA ARG A 222 2.01 -21.32 7.66
C ARG A 222 3.03 -22.19 8.41
N ALA A 223 4.15 -21.60 8.79
CA ALA A 223 5.22 -22.32 9.48
C ALA A 223 4.81 -22.81 10.88
N LEU A 224 3.85 -22.15 11.52
CA LEU A 224 3.36 -22.51 12.86
C LEU A 224 2.18 -23.49 12.82
N ALA A 225 1.47 -23.60 11.70
CA ALA A 225 0.15 -24.24 11.63
C ALA A 225 0.17 -25.78 11.60
N GLY A 226 1.34 -26.41 11.39
CA GLY A 226 1.43 -27.86 11.20
C GLY A 226 0.83 -28.68 12.33
N GLY A 227 -0.23 -29.47 12.03
CA GLY A 227 -0.98 -30.30 12.98
C GLY A 227 -1.92 -29.53 13.91
N LEU A 228 -1.95 -28.19 13.87
CA LEU A 228 -2.74 -27.34 14.75
C LEU A 228 -4.11 -26.98 14.17
N SER A 229 -5.05 -26.62 15.03
CA SER A 229 -6.33 -26.02 14.66
C SER A 229 -6.21 -24.49 14.56
N VAL A 230 -6.75 -23.90 13.48
CA VAL A 230 -6.59 -22.45 13.17
C VAL A 230 -7.94 -21.80 12.93
N LEU A 231 -8.20 -20.67 13.59
CA LEU A 231 -9.32 -19.78 13.32
C LEU A 231 -8.80 -18.46 12.71
N ASP A 232 -9.25 -18.13 11.50
CA ASP A 232 -8.93 -16.88 10.81
C ASP A 232 -10.15 -15.97 10.75
N CYS A 233 -10.20 -14.96 11.63
CA CYS A 233 -11.26 -13.94 11.66
C CYS A 233 -10.89 -12.74 10.81
N TYR A 234 -11.86 -12.22 10.04
CA TYR A 234 -11.67 -11.21 9.00
C TYR A 234 -10.79 -11.73 7.86
N THR A 235 -11.07 -12.98 7.47
CA THR A 235 -10.22 -13.72 6.52
C THR A 235 -10.10 -13.08 5.14
N TYR A 236 -11.00 -12.15 4.78
CA TYR A 236 -11.06 -11.51 3.45
C TYR A 236 -11.15 -12.59 2.35
N THR A 237 -10.17 -12.68 1.47
CA THR A 237 -10.07 -13.71 0.42
C THR A 237 -9.31 -14.96 0.89
N GLY A 238 -9.21 -15.21 2.18
CA GLY A 238 -8.63 -16.43 2.74
C GLY A 238 -7.12 -16.39 2.94
N GLY A 239 -6.48 -15.22 2.96
CA GLY A 239 -5.02 -15.13 2.94
C GLY A 239 -4.31 -15.91 4.04
N PHE A 240 -4.68 -15.73 5.29
CA PHE A 240 -4.11 -16.48 6.42
C PHE A 240 -4.61 -17.93 6.46
N ALA A 241 -5.91 -18.14 6.28
CA ALA A 241 -6.54 -19.46 6.32
C ALA A 241 -5.91 -20.43 5.30
N LEU A 242 -5.74 -20.01 4.04
CA LEU A 242 -5.14 -20.83 2.99
C LEU A 242 -3.66 -21.12 3.27
N ASN A 243 -2.93 -20.15 3.85
CA ASN A 243 -1.55 -20.38 4.27
C ASN A 243 -1.47 -21.36 5.45
N ALA A 244 -2.39 -21.31 6.42
CA ALA A 244 -2.47 -22.29 7.50
C ALA A 244 -2.77 -23.69 6.97
N ALA A 245 -3.75 -23.82 6.06
CA ALA A 245 -4.06 -25.11 5.42
C ALA A 245 -2.86 -25.67 4.63
N LYS A 246 -2.19 -24.82 3.84
CA LYS A 246 -0.96 -25.19 3.10
C LYS A 246 0.19 -25.58 4.03
N GLY A 247 0.21 -25.07 5.27
CA GLY A 247 1.15 -25.40 6.34
C GLY A 247 0.86 -26.72 7.04
N GLY A 248 -0.21 -27.41 6.66
CA GLY A 248 -0.59 -28.71 7.26
C GLY A 248 -1.39 -28.56 8.56
N ALA A 249 -2.14 -27.48 8.73
CA ALA A 249 -3.09 -27.36 9.83
C ALA A 249 -4.06 -28.55 9.82
N SER A 250 -4.36 -29.10 11.01
CA SER A 250 -5.30 -30.22 11.15
C SER A 250 -6.76 -29.80 10.88
N ARG A 251 -7.08 -28.54 11.15
CA ARG A 251 -8.38 -27.91 10.87
C ARG A 251 -8.18 -26.41 10.68
N VAL A 252 -8.87 -25.84 9.69
CA VAL A 252 -8.90 -24.39 9.48
C VAL A 252 -10.35 -23.92 9.37
N VAL A 253 -10.72 -22.94 10.19
CA VAL A 253 -11.97 -22.22 10.13
C VAL A 253 -11.70 -20.78 9.74
N ALA A 254 -12.43 -20.25 8.77
CA ALA A 254 -12.24 -18.89 8.24
C ALA A 254 -13.56 -18.12 8.20
N VAL A 255 -13.57 -16.91 8.76
CA VAL A 255 -14.80 -16.11 8.96
C VAL A 255 -14.64 -14.73 8.33
N ASP A 256 -15.61 -14.31 7.50
CA ASP A 256 -15.72 -12.95 6.96
C ASP A 256 -17.18 -12.56 6.76
N SER A 257 -17.50 -11.30 6.96
CA SER A 257 -18.85 -10.75 6.78
C SER A 257 -19.21 -10.48 5.32
N SER A 258 -18.27 -10.61 4.38
CA SER A 258 -18.47 -10.39 2.95
C SER A 258 -18.64 -11.70 2.20
N GLY A 259 -19.86 -12.00 1.76
CA GLY A 259 -20.15 -13.18 0.93
C GLY A 259 -19.30 -13.25 -0.35
N PRO A 260 -19.12 -12.15 -1.11
CA PRO A 260 -18.21 -12.13 -2.26
C PRO A 260 -16.77 -12.53 -1.93
N ASN A 261 -16.22 -12.06 -0.78
CA ASN A 261 -14.86 -12.43 -0.36
C ASN A 261 -14.77 -13.92 -0.04
N ILE A 262 -15.75 -14.45 0.69
CA ILE A 262 -15.85 -15.89 1.01
C ILE A 262 -15.95 -16.72 -0.28
N SER A 263 -16.70 -16.27 -1.28
CA SER A 263 -16.78 -16.99 -2.58
C SER A 263 -15.42 -17.04 -3.28
N VAL A 264 -14.66 -15.94 -3.26
CA VAL A 264 -13.29 -15.91 -3.81
C VAL A 264 -12.37 -16.84 -3.03
N ALA A 265 -12.45 -16.83 -1.69
CA ALA A 265 -11.63 -17.66 -0.82
C ALA A 265 -11.91 -19.16 -1.04
N LYS A 266 -13.19 -19.57 -1.19
CA LYS A 266 -13.58 -20.95 -1.54
C LYS A 266 -13.01 -21.37 -2.88
N GLY A 267 -13.20 -20.57 -3.94
CA GLY A 267 -12.64 -20.89 -5.26
C GLY A 267 -11.10 -20.95 -5.26
N THR A 268 -10.44 -20.15 -4.41
CA THR A 268 -8.98 -20.24 -4.25
C THR A 268 -8.57 -21.51 -3.50
N ALA A 269 -9.32 -21.92 -2.48
CA ALA A 269 -9.08 -23.20 -1.77
C ALA A 269 -9.19 -24.39 -2.72
N GLU A 270 -10.26 -24.44 -3.51
CA GLU A 270 -10.50 -25.46 -4.54
C GLU A 270 -9.36 -25.49 -5.58
N LEU A 271 -8.92 -24.33 -6.08
CA LEU A 271 -7.82 -24.22 -7.05
C LEU A 271 -6.50 -24.82 -6.53
N ASN A 272 -6.29 -24.82 -5.21
CA ASN A 272 -5.04 -25.25 -4.57
C ASN A 272 -5.18 -26.58 -3.80
N ASP A 273 -6.30 -27.28 -3.93
CA ASP A 273 -6.60 -28.53 -3.19
C ASP A 273 -6.47 -28.35 -1.66
N LEU A 274 -6.91 -27.22 -1.12
CA LEU A 274 -6.84 -26.89 0.30
C LEU A 274 -8.20 -27.01 0.98
N SER A 275 -8.24 -27.64 2.16
CA SER A 275 -9.45 -27.78 2.96
C SER A 275 -9.55 -26.67 3.99
N VAL A 276 -10.61 -25.85 3.91
CA VAL A 276 -10.93 -24.76 4.85
C VAL A 276 -12.43 -24.67 5.03
N ASP A 277 -12.87 -24.56 6.27
CA ASP A 277 -14.28 -24.36 6.63
C ASP A 277 -14.62 -22.86 6.65
N PHE A 278 -15.34 -22.37 5.63
CA PHE A 278 -15.62 -20.95 5.42
C PHE A 278 -17.02 -20.57 5.93
N HIS A 279 -17.07 -19.56 6.82
CA HIS A 279 -18.28 -18.98 7.38
C HIS A 279 -18.52 -17.56 6.88
N HIS A 280 -19.68 -17.31 6.28
CA HIS A 280 -20.15 -15.96 5.94
C HIS A 280 -20.89 -15.38 7.15
N GLU A 281 -20.16 -14.76 8.07
CA GLU A 281 -20.69 -14.24 9.33
C GLU A 281 -19.83 -13.06 9.85
N ASP A 282 -20.40 -12.22 10.74
CA ASP A 282 -19.63 -11.23 11.49
C ASP A 282 -18.67 -11.92 12.47
N ALA A 283 -17.40 -11.55 12.42
CA ALA A 283 -16.35 -12.21 13.20
C ALA A 283 -16.56 -12.11 14.72
N ILE A 284 -17.07 -10.98 15.24
CA ILE A 284 -17.35 -10.84 16.69
C ILE A 284 -18.53 -11.74 17.08
N ARG A 285 -19.54 -11.82 16.23
CA ARG A 285 -20.67 -12.69 16.45
C ARG A 285 -20.25 -14.15 16.49
N PHE A 286 -19.47 -14.60 15.52
CA PHE A 286 -18.90 -15.95 15.47
C PHE A 286 -18.07 -16.24 16.72
N LEU A 287 -17.12 -15.37 17.10
CA LEU A 287 -16.30 -15.54 18.30
C LEU A 287 -17.11 -15.66 19.61
N LYS A 288 -18.28 -15.05 19.66
CA LYS A 288 -19.17 -15.13 20.84
C LYS A 288 -20.08 -16.37 20.84
N SER A 289 -20.49 -16.84 19.67
CA SER A 289 -21.43 -17.96 19.52
C SER A 289 -20.74 -19.33 19.52
N THR A 290 -19.52 -19.42 18.98
CA THR A 290 -18.76 -20.68 18.97
C THR A 290 -18.31 -21.06 20.38
N GLU A 291 -18.37 -22.34 20.72
CA GLU A 291 -17.77 -22.91 21.93
C GLU A 291 -16.39 -23.52 21.66
N GLU A 292 -16.02 -23.64 20.37
CA GLU A 292 -14.74 -24.21 19.97
C GLU A 292 -13.56 -23.32 20.40
N GLN A 293 -12.45 -23.98 20.71
CA GLN A 293 -11.15 -23.35 20.93
C GLN A 293 -10.16 -23.81 19.86
N PHE A 294 -9.19 -22.97 19.56
CA PHE A 294 -8.23 -23.18 18.49
C PHE A 294 -6.81 -22.97 19.01
N ASP A 295 -5.86 -23.68 18.42
CA ASP A 295 -4.45 -23.54 18.77
C ASP A 295 -3.87 -22.22 18.25
N ILE A 296 -4.38 -21.72 17.11
CA ILE A 296 -4.03 -20.40 16.56
C ILE A 296 -5.32 -19.64 16.27
N VAL A 297 -5.45 -18.43 16.81
CA VAL A 297 -6.53 -17.50 16.47
C VAL A 297 -5.93 -16.26 15.82
N ILE A 298 -6.40 -15.90 14.64
CA ILE A 298 -5.94 -14.76 13.85
C ILE A 298 -7.05 -13.70 13.82
N LEU A 299 -6.69 -12.46 14.13
CA LEU A 299 -7.57 -11.30 14.13
C LEU A 299 -6.94 -10.21 13.25
N ASP A 300 -7.42 -10.04 12.03
CA ASP A 300 -6.98 -8.98 11.10
C ASP A 300 -8.15 -8.03 10.74
N PRO A 301 -8.69 -7.28 11.72
CA PRO A 301 -9.85 -6.44 11.51
C PRO A 301 -9.53 -5.27 10.57
N PRO A 302 -10.54 -4.74 9.84
CA PRO A 302 -10.38 -3.57 9.01
C PRO A 302 -10.04 -2.34 9.86
N LYS A 303 -9.58 -1.26 9.21
CA LYS A 303 -9.25 0.01 9.88
C LYS A 303 -10.44 0.56 10.67
N LEU A 304 -10.37 0.49 12.00
CA LEU A 304 -11.44 0.90 12.91
C LEU A 304 -11.44 2.40 13.23
N ALA A 305 -10.27 3.07 13.16
CA ALA A 305 -10.16 4.51 13.34
C ALA A 305 -9.71 5.19 12.04
N ARG A 306 -10.53 6.09 11.48
CA ARG A 306 -10.19 6.92 10.31
C ARG A 306 -9.78 8.34 10.69
N ARG A 307 -10.17 8.82 11.89
CA ARG A 307 -9.91 10.16 12.42
C ARG A 307 -9.67 10.10 13.93
N ARG A 308 -8.93 11.08 14.49
CA ARG A 308 -8.67 11.15 15.93
C ARG A 308 -9.93 11.16 16.80
N ALA A 309 -11.01 11.79 16.34
CA ALA A 309 -12.29 11.82 17.06
C ALA A 309 -12.94 10.42 17.25
N GLY A 310 -12.52 9.41 16.50
CA GLY A 310 -13.03 8.03 16.61
C GLY A 310 -12.11 7.08 17.39
N LEU A 311 -11.03 7.57 17.99
CA LEU A 311 -10.02 6.73 18.65
C LEU A 311 -10.57 5.92 19.82
N GLU A 312 -11.34 6.53 20.71
CA GLU A 312 -11.91 5.83 21.89
C GLU A 312 -12.83 4.68 21.46
N GLN A 313 -13.70 4.93 20.45
CA GLN A 313 -14.57 3.89 19.92
C GLN A 313 -13.77 2.77 19.24
N ALA A 314 -12.69 3.13 18.52
CA ALA A 314 -11.80 2.16 17.90
C ALA A 314 -11.08 1.31 18.94
N TYR A 315 -10.55 1.91 20.03
CA TYR A 315 -9.95 1.19 21.14
C TYR A 315 -10.95 0.22 21.80
N ALA A 316 -12.18 0.66 22.04
CA ALA A 316 -13.21 -0.20 22.61
C ALA A 316 -13.51 -1.41 21.69
N LYS A 317 -13.58 -1.19 20.37
CA LYS A 317 -13.78 -2.26 19.38
C LYS A 317 -12.58 -3.20 19.31
N TYR A 318 -11.35 -2.68 19.21
CA TYR A 318 -10.15 -3.52 19.24
C TYR A 318 -10.07 -4.37 20.50
N ARG A 319 -10.36 -3.75 21.67
CA ARG A 319 -10.41 -4.49 22.93
C ARG A 319 -11.45 -5.60 22.90
N ALA A 320 -12.67 -5.31 22.43
CA ALA A 320 -13.73 -6.30 22.34
C ALA A 320 -13.37 -7.48 21.43
N ILE A 321 -12.76 -7.21 20.26
CA ILE A 321 -12.30 -8.22 19.31
C ILE A 321 -11.22 -9.09 19.96
N ASN A 322 -10.21 -8.46 20.57
CA ASN A 322 -9.09 -9.20 21.17
C ASN A 322 -9.54 -10.03 22.38
N VAL A 323 -10.42 -9.51 23.24
CA VAL A 323 -10.98 -10.27 24.37
C VAL A 323 -11.77 -11.48 23.87
N ALA A 324 -12.62 -11.30 22.85
CA ALA A 324 -13.37 -12.40 22.27
C ALA A 324 -12.42 -13.42 21.59
N GLY A 325 -11.39 -12.97 20.89
CA GLY A 325 -10.41 -13.86 20.27
C GLY A 325 -9.59 -14.65 21.29
N ILE A 326 -9.08 -14.00 22.34
CA ILE A 326 -8.30 -14.66 23.42
C ILE A 326 -9.14 -15.79 24.07
N SER A 327 -10.45 -15.59 24.28
CA SER A 327 -11.32 -16.61 24.88
C SER A 327 -11.49 -17.86 24.01
N ARG A 328 -11.05 -17.82 22.75
CA ARG A 328 -11.09 -18.94 21.79
C ARG A 328 -9.72 -19.56 21.55
N VAL A 329 -8.67 -19.06 22.20
CA VAL A 329 -7.33 -19.64 22.12
C VAL A 329 -7.22 -20.78 23.14
N ASN A 330 -6.78 -21.97 22.69
CA ASN A 330 -6.43 -23.08 23.55
C ASN A 330 -5.36 -22.71 24.59
N ARG A 331 -5.30 -23.45 25.68
CA ARG A 331 -4.17 -23.32 26.61
C ARG A 331 -2.85 -23.53 25.85
N GLU A 332 -1.88 -22.62 26.03
CA GLU A 332 -0.60 -22.60 25.29
C GLU A 332 -0.72 -22.30 23.79
N GLY A 333 -1.91 -21.91 23.32
CA GLY A 333 -2.14 -21.49 21.95
C GLY A 333 -1.61 -20.10 21.62
N ILE A 334 -1.76 -19.68 20.36
CA ILE A 334 -1.20 -18.44 19.81
C ILE A 334 -2.33 -17.49 19.38
N LEU A 335 -2.27 -16.24 19.81
CA LEU A 335 -3.07 -15.16 19.23
C LEU A 335 -2.22 -14.34 18.25
N VAL A 336 -2.68 -14.23 17.01
CA VAL A 336 -2.14 -13.30 16.00
C VAL A 336 -3.10 -12.12 15.88
N SER A 337 -2.70 -10.95 16.35
CA SER A 337 -3.52 -9.73 16.29
C SER A 337 -2.87 -8.70 15.39
N CYS A 338 -3.58 -8.29 14.33
CA CYS A 338 -3.16 -7.29 13.37
C CYS A 338 -3.88 -5.95 13.60
N SER A 339 -3.23 -4.85 13.27
CA SER A 339 -3.82 -3.51 13.28
C SER A 339 -3.31 -2.69 12.10
N CYS A 340 -4.23 -2.13 11.31
CA CYS A 340 -3.92 -1.20 10.23
C CYS A 340 -4.14 0.27 10.62
N SER A 341 -4.35 0.57 11.93
CA SER A 341 -4.57 1.93 12.43
C SER A 341 -3.24 2.59 12.76
N GLY A 342 -2.80 3.53 11.92
CA GLY A 342 -1.58 4.34 12.10
C GLY A 342 -1.84 5.68 12.82
N LEU A 343 -2.73 5.73 13.83
CA LEU A 343 -3.09 6.93 14.58
C LEU A 343 -2.54 6.88 16.00
#